data_a4253794bee1dfe9f2cef7c0728b0824
#
_entry.id   a4253794bee1dfe9f2cef7c0728b0824
#
_cell.length_a   1.000
_cell.length_b   1.000
_cell.length_c   1.000
_cell.angle_alpha   90.00
_cell.angle_beta   90.00
_cell.angle_gamma   90.00
#
_symmetry.space_group_name_H-M   'P 1'
#
loop_
_entity.id
_entity.type
_entity.pdbx_description
1 polymer ?
#
loop_
_entity_poly.entity_id
_entity_poly.type
_entity_poly.pdbx_seq_one_letter_code
_entity_poly.pdbx_strand_id
1 'polypeptide(L)'
;MGLLRIGIAATPPGDVNRPGYLANLAAATLHLGERSGETGLMAEAVETHRAALDLLPEGHPERATQLSSLGLALQALYERTGQTNLLAEAVATQRAAVAGAHAGGGVAEHLARRRAALRARSGAAGNTGELDRAVEAGRAAVAHIPPGHPDLAGYLSNLGGALHLMFQRNERPEILSEAVQVLRAAVLFSAPEDPDRPGQLSNLGLSLLALFDQTGQPALLREAAQFHRKAVATSPHDQPDRAAHLSNLGITLQALFEHTSDDAVLAEATAAFRDAVACTAAGHPDRATYLVNLGNVLQVQHDRVAWPGQVPSPALLAEAAACCTEAAGDTRVPALTRVYAHQ
;
A
#
# COMPACT_ATOMS: atom_id res chain seq x y z
N MET A 1 4.13 -13.98 -19.65
CA MET A 1 2.98 -14.89 -19.46
C MET A 1 2.99 -16.05 -20.46
N GLY A 2 2.92 -15.83 -21.77
CA GLY A 2 2.86 -16.92 -22.77
C GLY A 2 3.98 -17.95 -22.64
N LEU A 3 5.24 -17.51 -22.51
CA LEU A 3 6.38 -18.42 -22.39
C LEU A 3 6.35 -19.27 -21.10
N LEU A 4 5.89 -18.71 -19.98
CA LEU A 4 5.75 -19.46 -18.72
C LEU A 4 4.66 -20.53 -18.83
N ARG A 5 3.52 -20.24 -19.45
CA ARG A 5 2.45 -21.23 -19.70
C ARG A 5 2.92 -22.34 -20.63
N ILE A 6 3.67 -22.01 -21.69
CA ILE A 6 4.26 -23.01 -22.59
C ILE A 6 5.26 -23.89 -21.86
N GLY A 7 6.14 -23.31 -21.04
CA GLY A 7 7.10 -24.05 -20.24
C GLY A 7 6.43 -25.03 -19.26
N ILE A 8 5.37 -24.58 -18.57
CA ILE A 8 4.60 -25.44 -17.65
C ILE A 8 3.88 -26.57 -18.41
N ALA A 9 3.30 -26.29 -19.57
CA ALA A 9 2.62 -27.28 -20.39
C ALA A 9 3.60 -28.36 -20.94
N ALA A 10 4.86 -27.97 -21.21
CA ALA A 10 5.93 -28.88 -21.64
C ALA A 10 6.56 -29.66 -20.48
N THR A 11 6.31 -29.29 -19.23
CA THR A 11 6.91 -29.92 -18.03
C THR A 11 6.03 -31.11 -17.60
N PRO A 12 6.59 -32.30 -17.43
CA PRO A 12 5.84 -33.48 -16.96
C PRO A 12 5.16 -33.23 -15.61
N PRO A 13 4.00 -33.85 -15.32
CA PRO A 13 3.29 -33.67 -14.04
C PRO A 13 4.13 -33.99 -12.78
N GLY A 14 5.07 -34.90 -12.87
CA GLY A 14 5.97 -35.30 -11.75
C GLY A 14 7.31 -34.58 -11.71
N ASP A 15 7.54 -33.55 -12.51
CA ASP A 15 8.80 -32.81 -12.49
C ASP A 15 8.95 -32.05 -11.17
N VAL A 16 10.10 -32.20 -10.53
CA VAL A 16 10.46 -31.61 -9.23
C VAL A 16 10.43 -30.07 -9.27
N ASN A 17 10.67 -29.45 -10.41
CA ASN A 17 10.67 -27.99 -10.57
C ASN A 17 9.29 -27.42 -10.92
N ARG A 18 8.29 -28.28 -11.20
CA ARG A 18 6.95 -27.83 -11.61
C ARG A 18 6.30 -26.91 -10.56
N PRO A 19 6.38 -27.14 -9.25
CA PRO A 19 5.87 -26.19 -8.25
C PRO A 19 6.48 -24.80 -8.37
N GLY A 20 7.80 -24.70 -8.59
CA GLY A 20 8.49 -23.43 -8.77
C GLY A 20 8.04 -22.69 -10.04
N TYR A 21 7.82 -23.39 -11.15
CA TYR A 21 7.31 -22.80 -12.38
C TYR A 21 5.87 -22.26 -12.21
N LEU A 22 5.02 -23.00 -11.51
CA LEU A 22 3.67 -22.54 -11.17
C LEU A 22 3.71 -21.33 -10.26
N ALA A 23 4.59 -21.30 -9.26
CA ALA A 23 4.79 -20.16 -8.38
C ALA A 23 5.19 -18.88 -9.14
N ASN A 24 6.14 -19.01 -10.06
CA ASN A 24 6.58 -17.89 -10.89
C ASN A 24 5.45 -17.39 -11.83
N LEU A 25 4.65 -18.31 -12.38
CA LEU A 25 3.47 -17.93 -13.18
C LEU A 25 2.46 -17.18 -12.32
N ALA A 26 2.14 -17.70 -11.14
CA ALA A 26 1.19 -17.09 -10.23
C ALA A 26 1.62 -15.68 -9.81
N ALA A 27 2.89 -15.50 -9.45
CA ALA A 27 3.44 -14.19 -9.10
C ALA A 27 3.35 -13.20 -10.27
N ALA A 28 3.73 -13.62 -11.49
CA ALA A 28 3.62 -12.78 -12.67
C ALA A 28 2.16 -12.45 -13.03
N THR A 29 1.23 -13.39 -12.81
CA THR A 29 -0.22 -13.20 -13.05
C THR A 29 -0.82 -12.24 -12.03
N LEU A 30 -0.43 -12.38 -10.75
CA LEU A 30 -0.85 -11.47 -9.69
C LEU A 30 -0.41 -10.04 -9.99
N HIS A 31 0.88 -9.86 -10.28
CA HIS A 31 1.42 -8.53 -10.58
C HIS A 31 0.74 -7.88 -11.81
N LEU A 32 0.42 -8.66 -12.83
CA LEU A 32 -0.34 -8.14 -13.97
C LEU A 32 -1.75 -7.75 -13.57
N GLY A 33 -2.43 -8.57 -12.75
CA GLY A 33 -3.78 -8.29 -12.23
C GLY A 33 -3.83 -7.03 -11.37
N GLU A 34 -2.83 -6.82 -10.51
CA GLU A 34 -2.69 -5.60 -9.69
C GLU A 34 -2.54 -4.35 -10.57
N ARG A 35 -1.70 -4.41 -11.59
CA ARG A 35 -1.48 -3.29 -12.52
C ARG A 35 -2.68 -2.99 -13.41
N SER A 36 -3.36 -4.01 -13.91
CA SER A 36 -4.53 -3.84 -14.80
C SER A 36 -5.84 -3.60 -14.05
N GLY A 37 -5.88 -3.93 -12.76
CA GLY A 37 -7.12 -3.95 -11.98
C GLY A 37 -8.04 -5.15 -12.27
N GLU A 38 -7.57 -6.13 -13.06
CA GLU A 38 -8.35 -7.29 -13.46
C GLU A 38 -8.42 -8.36 -12.36
N THR A 39 -9.55 -8.44 -11.69
CA THR A 39 -9.80 -9.43 -10.62
C THR A 39 -9.71 -10.88 -11.12
N GLY A 40 -10.00 -11.12 -12.40
CA GLY A 40 -9.87 -12.44 -13.03
C GLY A 40 -8.42 -12.95 -13.00
N LEU A 41 -7.44 -12.09 -13.25
CA LEU A 41 -6.02 -12.44 -13.18
C LEU A 41 -5.59 -12.71 -11.74
N MET A 42 -6.08 -11.94 -10.77
CA MET A 42 -5.80 -12.19 -9.36
C MET A 42 -6.37 -13.53 -8.89
N ALA A 43 -7.59 -13.87 -9.34
CA ALA A 43 -8.19 -15.17 -9.06
C ALA A 43 -7.40 -16.33 -9.72
N GLU A 44 -6.94 -16.16 -10.97
CA GLU A 44 -6.04 -17.11 -11.64
C GLU A 44 -4.73 -17.31 -10.86
N ALA A 45 -4.15 -16.24 -10.32
CA ALA A 45 -2.96 -16.32 -9.50
C ALA A 45 -3.19 -17.13 -8.22
N VAL A 46 -4.32 -16.92 -7.53
CA VAL A 46 -4.72 -17.71 -6.35
C VAL A 46 -4.80 -19.21 -6.70
N GLU A 47 -5.52 -19.58 -7.77
CA GLU A 47 -5.65 -20.97 -8.18
C GLU A 47 -4.30 -21.59 -8.60
N THR A 48 -3.43 -20.80 -9.23
CA THR A 48 -2.10 -21.26 -9.64
C THR A 48 -1.19 -21.51 -8.43
N HIS A 49 -1.27 -20.65 -7.37
CA HIS A 49 -0.56 -20.90 -6.11
C HIS A 49 -1.11 -22.13 -5.38
N ARG A 50 -2.43 -22.38 -5.40
CA ARG A 50 -3.02 -23.61 -4.84
C ARG A 50 -2.48 -24.85 -5.56
N ALA A 51 -2.46 -24.84 -6.89
CA ALA A 51 -1.90 -25.92 -7.69
C ALA A 51 -0.40 -26.17 -7.41
N ALA A 52 0.39 -25.12 -7.16
CA ALA A 52 1.77 -25.27 -6.74
C ALA A 52 1.88 -25.96 -5.36
N LEU A 53 1.03 -25.58 -4.40
CA LEU A 53 1.01 -26.14 -3.06
C LEU A 53 0.58 -27.63 -3.02
N ASP A 54 -0.34 -28.03 -3.89
CA ASP A 54 -0.80 -29.43 -4.01
C ASP A 54 0.34 -30.36 -4.45
N LEU A 55 1.35 -29.82 -5.15
CA LEU A 55 2.52 -30.58 -5.58
C LEU A 55 3.65 -30.63 -4.52
N LEU A 56 3.54 -29.85 -3.45
CA LEU A 56 4.56 -29.76 -2.40
C LEU A 56 4.13 -30.60 -1.18
N PRO A 57 4.89 -31.65 -0.81
CA PRO A 57 4.61 -32.44 0.39
C PRO A 57 4.62 -31.60 1.67
N GLU A 58 3.95 -32.09 2.71
CA GLU A 58 4.12 -31.53 4.06
C GLU A 58 5.58 -31.61 4.49
N GLY A 59 6.11 -30.50 5.01
CA GLY A 59 7.54 -30.40 5.39
C GLY A 59 8.50 -30.00 4.27
N HIS A 60 8.03 -29.82 3.03
CA HIS A 60 8.89 -29.33 1.95
C HIS A 60 9.40 -27.91 2.26
N PRO A 61 10.69 -27.61 2.08
CA PRO A 61 11.27 -26.30 2.43
C PRO A 61 10.55 -25.10 1.79
N GLU A 62 10.10 -25.25 0.55
CA GLU A 62 9.42 -24.18 -0.19
C GLU A 62 7.93 -24.04 0.15
N ARG A 63 7.33 -25.02 0.85
CA ARG A 63 5.89 -25.01 1.13
C ARG A 63 5.47 -23.78 1.93
N ALA A 64 6.28 -23.39 2.92
CA ALA A 64 5.99 -22.21 3.73
C ALA A 64 6.02 -20.93 2.91
N THR A 65 6.96 -20.79 1.98
CA THR A 65 7.05 -19.66 1.04
C THR A 65 5.85 -19.62 0.10
N GLN A 66 5.43 -20.78 -0.43
CA GLN A 66 4.25 -20.86 -1.30
C GLN A 66 2.94 -20.54 -0.56
N LEU A 67 2.77 -21.02 0.67
CA LEU A 67 1.64 -20.62 1.52
C LEU A 67 1.62 -19.11 1.75
N SER A 68 2.77 -18.51 1.98
CA SER A 68 2.88 -17.07 2.16
C SER A 68 2.49 -16.29 0.90
N SER A 69 2.93 -16.75 -0.27
CA SER A 69 2.59 -16.14 -1.56
C SER A 69 1.10 -16.28 -1.90
N LEU A 70 0.49 -17.44 -1.60
CA LEU A 70 -0.95 -17.62 -1.71
C LEU A 70 -1.71 -16.63 -0.81
N GLY A 71 -1.25 -16.46 0.43
CA GLY A 71 -1.86 -15.50 1.35
C GLY A 71 -1.84 -14.06 0.83
N LEU A 72 -0.78 -13.64 0.14
CA LEU A 72 -0.70 -12.33 -0.52
C LEU A 72 -1.68 -12.23 -1.69
N ALA A 73 -1.76 -13.25 -2.55
CA ALA A 73 -2.69 -13.26 -3.68
C ALA A 73 -4.16 -13.21 -3.24
N LEU A 74 -4.50 -13.94 -2.17
CA LEU A 74 -5.83 -13.91 -1.55
C LEU A 74 -6.14 -12.53 -0.96
N GLN A 75 -5.18 -11.88 -0.34
CA GLN A 75 -5.33 -10.53 0.20
C GLN A 75 -5.58 -9.52 -0.93
N ALA A 76 -4.77 -9.54 -1.99
CA ALA A 76 -4.93 -8.64 -3.14
C ALA A 76 -6.31 -8.81 -3.80
N LEU A 77 -6.77 -10.04 -3.96
CA LEU A 77 -8.10 -10.34 -4.50
C LEU A 77 -9.21 -9.85 -3.55
N TYR A 78 -9.04 -10.01 -2.23
CA TYR A 78 -9.98 -9.48 -1.23
C TYR A 78 -10.08 -7.95 -1.32
N GLU A 79 -8.98 -7.24 -1.40
CA GLU A 79 -8.94 -5.77 -1.46
C GLU A 79 -9.74 -5.23 -2.68
N ARG A 80 -9.82 -6.03 -3.74
CA ARG A 80 -10.57 -5.67 -4.95
C ARG A 80 -12.03 -6.11 -4.94
N THR A 81 -12.34 -7.24 -4.27
CA THR A 81 -13.69 -7.85 -4.34
C THR A 81 -14.52 -7.64 -3.08
N GLY A 82 -13.87 -7.34 -1.94
CA GLY A 82 -14.51 -7.25 -0.62
C GLY A 82 -14.99 -8.59 -0.06
N GLN A 83 -14.66 -9.73 -0.69
CA GLN A 83 -15.15 -11.05 -0.28
C GLN A 83 -14.44 -11.54 1.00
N THR A 84 -15.11 -11.46 2.14
CA THR A 84 -14.55 -11.74 3.48
C THR A 84 -14.03 -13.17 3.66
N ASN A 85 -14.54 -14.15 2.89
CA ASN A 85 -14.01 -15.51 2.87
C ASN A 85 -12.57 -15.59 2.38
N LEU A 86 -12.18 -14.79 1.38
CA LEU A 86 -10.81 -14.71 0.87
C LEU A 86 -9.85 -14.20 1.96
N LEU A 87 -10.29 -13.24 2.74
CA LEU A 87 -9.48 -12.69 3.84
C LEU A 87 -9.31 -13.72 4.97
N ALA A 88 -10.35 -14.46 5.31
CA ALA A 88 -10.26 -15.54 6.29
C ALA A 88 -9.27 -16.62 5.83
N GLU A 89 -9.30 -16.99 4.55
CA GLU A 89 -8.37 -17.95 3.95
C GLU A 89 -6.95 -17.40 3.93
N ALA A 90 -6.74 -16.11 3.56
CA ALA A 90 -5.44 -15.46 3.60
C ALA A 90 -4.80 -15.56 4.99
N VAL A 91 -5.56 -15.26 6.05
CA VAL A 91 -5.08 -15.37 7.44
C VAL A 91 -4.75 -16.82 7.80
N ALA A 92 -5.60 -17.78 7.43
CA ALA A 92 -5.34 -19.21 7.70
C ALA A 92 -4.07 -19.70 7.00
N THR A 93 -3.89 -19.31 5.72
CA THR A 93 -2.74 -19.66 4.90
C THR A 93 -1.45 -19.05 5.46
N GLN A 94 -1.48 -17.79 5.90
CA GLN A 94 -0.34 -17.15 6.54
C GLN A 94 0.00 -17.78 7.91
N ARG A 95 -0.99 -18.24 8.67
CA ARG A 95 -0.74 -19.01 9.91
C ARG A 95 -0.04 -20.34 9.61
N ALA A 96 -0.46 -21.04 8.58
CA ALA A 96 0.16 -22.29 8.16
C ALA A 96 1.60 -22.07 7.66
N ALA A 97 1.86 -20.96 6.93
CA ALA A 97 3.21 -20.58 6.52
C ALA A 97 4.15 -20.38 7.72
N VAL A 98 3.70 -19.66 8.76
CA VAL A 98 4.46 -19.45 9.99
C VAL A 98 4.72 -20.77 10.71
N ALA A 99 3.72 -21.66 10.82
CA ALA A 99 3.88 -22.95 11.47
C ALA A 99 4.89 -23.84 10.74
N GLY A 100 4.88 -23.82 9.38
CA GLY A 100 5.81 -24.59 8.56
C GLY A 100 7.25 -24.04 8.55
N ALA A 101 7.43 -22.74 8.79
CA ALA A 101 8.73 -22.08 8.74
C ALA A 101 9.65 -22.38 9.93
N HIS A 102 9.11 -22.88 11.04
CA HIS A 102 9.92 -23.27 12.23
C HIS A 102 11.00 -24.32 11.94
N ALA A 103 10.89 -24.98 10.79
CA ALA A 103 11.85 -26.01 10.37
C ALA A 103 12.99 -25.49 9.46
N GLY A 104 12.94 -24.21 8.97
CA GLY A 104 13.83 -23.81 7.89
C GLY A 104 14.29 -22.33 7.82
N GLY A 105 14.12 -21.52 8.85
CA GLY A 105 14.80 -20.20 8.93
C GLY A 105 14.06 -18.97 8.35
N GLY A 106 12.88 -19.13 7.76
CA GLY A 106 12.08 -18.01 7.20
C GLY A 106 10.99 -17.45 8.13
N VAL A 107 11.07 -17.71 9.43
CA VAL A 107 10.01 -17.38 10.41
C VAL A 107 9.64 -15.90 10.40
N ALA A 108 10.64 -15.03 10.30
CA ALA A 108 10.44 -13.60 10.38
C ALA A 108 9.67 -13.06 9.15
N GLU A 109 9.99 -13.51 7.93
CA GLU A 109 9.28 -13.15 6.70
C GLU A 109 7.82 -13.59 6.75
N HIS A 110 7.56 -14.83 7.19
CA HIS A 110 6.20 -15.35 7.33
C HIS A 110 5.39 -14.62 8.40
N LEU A 111 6.03 -14.20 9.51
CA LEU A 111 5.39 -13.34 10.52
C LEU A 111 5.03 -11.97 9.95
N ALA A 112 5.89 -11.38 9.11
CA ALA A 112 5.61 -10.11 8.46
C ALA A 112 4.40 -10.20 7.51
N ARG A 113 4.34 -11.21 6.67
CA ARG A 113 3.22 -11.45 5.73
C ARG A 113 1.92 -11.79 6.47
N ARG A 114 1.96 -12.64 7.51
CA ARG A 114 0.80 -12.90 8.37
C ARG A 114 0.22 -11.62 8.94
N ARG A 115 1.06 -10.70 9.34
CA ARG A 115 0.63 -9.42 9.89
C ARG A 115 -0.02 -8.53 8.84
N ALA A 116 0.48 -8.49 7.60
CA ALA A 116 -0.16 -7.75 6.51
C ALA A 116 -1.61 -8.25 6.29
N ALA A 117 -1.82 -9.56 6.27
CA ALA A 117 -3.15 -10.17 6.19
C ALA A 117 -4.03 -9.86 7.41
N LEU A 118 -3.47 -9.86 8.62
CA LEU A 118 -4.18 -9.47 9.83
C LEU A 118 -4.58 -7.99 9.84
N ARG A 119 -3.73 -7.10 9.27
CA ARG A 119 -4.05 -5.68 9.07
C ARG A 119 -5.26 -5.50 8.16
N ALA A 120 -5.25 -6.12 6.99
CA ALA A 120 -6.35 -6.04 6.04
C ALA A 120 -7.66 -6.53 6.69
N ARG A 121 -7.63 -7.67 7.40
CA ARG A 121 -8.79 -8.22 8.11
C ARG A 121 -9.26 -7.31 9.26
N SER A 122 -8.36 -6.73 10.02
CA SER A 122 -8.69 -5.78 11.08
C SER A 122 -9.36 -4.52 10.51
N GLY A 123 -8.89 -4.04 9.34
CA GLY A 123 -9.53 -2.97 8.59
C GLY A 123 -10.97 -3.26 8.23
N ALA A 124 -11.25 -4.48 7.75
CA ALA A 124 -12.56 -4.90 7.27
C ALA A 124 -13.57 -5.24 8.38
N ALA A 125 -13.10 -5.86 9.48
CA ALA A 125 -13.99 -6.45 10.49
C ALA A 125 -14.16 -5.61 11.77
N GLY A 126 -13.45 -4.48 11.91
CA GLY A 126 -13.48 -3.68 13.14
C GLY A 126 -12.87 -4.40 14.37
N ASN A 127 -12.18 -5.52 14.19
CA ASN A 127 -11.69 -6.36 15.27
C ASN A 127 -10.33 -5.88 15.80
N THR A 128 -10.34 -5.17 16.92
CA THR A 128 -9.13 -4.62 17.57
C THR A 128 -8.14 -5.70 18.01
N GLY A 129 -8.60 -6.85 18.48
CA GLY A 129 -7.74 -7.92 18.98
C GLY A 129 -6.83 -8.56 17.91
N GLU A 130 -7.16 -8.43 16.62
CA GLU A 130 -6.28 -8.91 15.55
C GLU A 130 -5.17 -7.93 15.21
N LEU A 131 -5.44 -6.65 15.31
CA LEU A 131 -4.43 -5.60 15.14
C LEU A 131 -3.42 -5.62 16.29
N ASP A 132 -3.87 -5.84 17.53
CA ASP A 132 -3.00 -6.04 18.68
C ASP A 132 -2.06 -7.23 18.47
N ARG A 133 -2.59 -8.38 18.00
CA ARG A 133 -1.76 -9.55 17.66
C ARG A 133 -0.78 -9.27 16.50
N ALA A 134 -1.16 -8.43 15.53
CA ALA A 134 -0.28 -8.04 14.44
C ALA A 134 0.90 -7.20 14.94
N VAL A 135 0.64 -6.28 15.86
CA VAL A 135 1.68 -5.46 16.51
C VAL A 135 2.59 -6.32 17.39
N GLU A 136 2.03 -7.19 18.23
CA GLU A 136 2.81 -8.11 19.07
C GLU A 136 3.71 -9.03 18.23
N ALA A 137 3.17 -9.63 17.16
CA ALA A 137 3.94 -10.45 16.25
C ALA A 137 5.05 -9.66 15.54
N GLY A 138 4.79 -8.40 15.20
CA GLY A 138 5.77 -7.50 14.61
C GLY A 138 6.91 -7.17 15.59
N ARG A 139 6.58 -6.83 16.83
CA ARG A 139 7.57 -6.58 17.90
C ARG A 139 8.44 -7.83 18.15
N ALA A 140 7.79 -9.00 18.24
CA ALA A 140 8.51 -10.26 18.40
C ALA A 140 9.47 -10.55 17.22
N ALA A 141 9.02 -10.33 15.98
CA ALA A 141 9.85 -10.49 14.80
C ALA A 141 11.09 -9.59 14.84
N VAL A 142 10.91 -8.30 15.13
CA VAL A 142 12.01 -7.32 15.22
C VAL A 142 12.98 -7.69 16.35
N ALA A 143 12.48 -8.15 17.50
CA ALA A 143 13.33 -8.54 18.64
C ALA A 143 14.22 -9.78 18.38
N HIS A 144 13.80 -10.67 17.46
CA HIS A 144 14.53 -11.91 17.16
C HIS A 144 15.43 -11.82 15.92
N ILE A 145 15.38 -10.71 15.18
CA ILE A 145 16.22 -10.50 14.00
C ILE A 145 17.59 -9.98 14.43
N PRO A 146 18.68 -10.60 13.94
CA PRO A 146 20.03 -10.09 14.18
C PRO A 146 20.21 -8.67 13.61
N PRO A 147 20.98 -7.81 14.28
CA PRO A 147 21.41 -6.54 13.71
C PRO A 147 22.13 -6.78 12.37
N GLY A 148 21.74 -6.03 11.33
CA GLY A 148 22.31 -6.16 9.97
C GLY A 148 21.64 -7.22 9.09
N HIS A 149 20.56 -7.85 9.53
CA HIS A 149 19.79 -8.74 8.66
C HIS A 149 19.17 -7.93 7.50
N PRO A 150 19.27 -8.40 6.24
CA PRO A 150 18.79 -7.65 5.06
C PRO A 150 17.31 -7.27 5.15
N ASP A 151 16.48 -8.11 5.74
CA ASP A 151 15.04 -7.88 5.84
C ASP A 151 14.62 -7.03 7.04
N LEU A 152 15.54 -6.57 7.89
CA LEU A 152 15.22 -5.82 9.10
C LEU A 152 14.38 -4.55 8.79
N ALA A 153 14.74 -3.85 7.71
CA ALA A 153 14.00 -2.66 7.26
C ALA A 153 12.53 -2.97 6.92
N GLY A 154 12.28 -4.09 6.24
CA GLY A 154 10.93 -4.57 5.91
C GLY A 154 10.11 -4.90 7.16
N TYR A 155 10.73 -5.57 8.16
CA TYR A 155 10.04 -5.88 9.42
C TYR A 155 9.69 -4.64 10.23
N LEU A 156 10.61 -3.70 10.31
CA LEU A 156 10.38 -2.41 10.96
C LEU A 156 9.28 -1.61 10.26
N SER A 157 9.33 -1.52 8.92
CA SER A 157 8.30 -0.84 8.13
C SER A 157 6.92 -1.44 8.36
N ASN A 158 6.87 -2.74 8.35
CA ASN A 158 5.65 -3.46 8.60
C ASN A 158 5.11 -3.25 10.03
N LEU A 159 5.94 -3.28 11.06
CA LEU A 159 5.55 -2.98 12.43
C LEU A 159 5.03 -1.54 12.55
N GLY A 160 5.76 -0.59 12.00
CA GLY A 160 5.38 0.82 12.01
C GLY A 160 4.03 1.08 11.34
N GLY A 161 3.77 0.45 10.19
CA GLY A 161 2.47 0.53 9.54
C GLY A 161 1.33 -0.11 10.35
N ALA A 162 1.58 -1.20 11.09
CA ALA A 162 0.59 -1.79 11.98
C ALA A 162 0.29 -0.89 13.19
N LEU A 163 1.33 -0.26 13.75
CA LEU A 163 1.19 0.72 14.83
C LEU A 163 0.41 1.97 14.36
N HIS A 164 0.67 2.46 13.15
CA HIS A 164 -0.08 3.57 12.58
C HIS A 164 -1.58 3.25 12.46
N LEU A 165 -1.94 2.07 11.94
CA LEU A 165 -3.35 1.63 11.90
C LEU A 165 -3.95 1.46 13.30
N MET A 166 -3.18 0.98 14.27
CA MET A 166 -3.63 0.87 15.65
C MET A 166 -3.92 2.25 16.24
N PHE A 167 -3.08 3.24 15.92
CA PHE A 167 -3.32 4.63 16.29
C PHE A 167 -4.63 5.16 15.67
N GLN A 168 -4.85 4.96 14.37
CA GLN A 168 -6.09 5.40 13.68
C GLN A 168 -7.38 4.88 14.33
N ARG A 169 -7.30 3.77 15.08
CA ARG A 169 -8.44 3.18 15.78
C ARG A 169 -8.58 3.60 17.22
N ASN A 170 -7.45 3.72 17.91
CA ASN A 170 -7.42 3.90 19.36
C ASN A 170 -7.10 5.34 19.76
N GLU A 171 -6.67 6.17 18.78
CA GLU A 171 -6.29 7.59 18.93
C GLU A 171 -5.28 7.84 20.07
N ARG A 172 -4.45 6.83 20.41
CA ARG A 172 -3.46 6.90 21.47
C ARG A 172 -2.13 7.45 20.95
N PRO A 173 -1.70 8.68 21.37
CA PRO A 173 -0.51 9.35 20.85
C PRO A 173 0.79 8.55 21.04
N GLU A 174 0.86 7.73 22.09
CA GLU A 174 2.05 6.92 22.38
C GLU A 174 2.30 5.88 21.29
N ILE A 175 1.22 5.28 20.75
CA ILE A 175 1.29 4.30 19.66
C ILE A 175 1.81 4.97 18.39
N LEU A 176 1.36 6.18 18.10
CA LEU A 176 1.82 6.93 16.92
C LEU A 176 3.29 7.35 17.05
N SER A 177 3.70 7.76 18.25
CA SER A 177 5.11 8.07 18.55
C SER A 177 6.02 6.85 18.35
N GLU A 178 5.58 5.67 18.80
CA GLU A 178 6.28 4.41 18.56
C GLU A 178 6.32 4.09 17.04
N ALA A 179 5.21 4.28 16.31
CA ALA A 179 5.16 4.07 14.87
C ALA A 179 6.22 4.90 14.14
N VAL A 180 6.31 6.19 14.46
CA VAL A 180 7.31 7.10 13.85
C VAL A 180 8.73 6.64 14.16
N GLN A 181 9.05 6.24 15.41
CA GLN A 181 10.39 5.76 15.76
C GLN A 181 10.76 4.49 14.99
N VAL A 182 9.85 3.53 14.92
CA VAL A 182 10.06 2.26 14.20
C VAL A 182 10.23 2.50 12.70
N LEU A 183 9.43 3.39 12.10
CA LEU A 183 9.54 3.74 10.67
C LEU A 183 10.81 4.52 10.36
N ARG A 184 11.29 5.37 11.26
CA ARG A 184 12.61 6.02 11.11
C ARG A 184 13.73 4.98 11.09
N ALA A 185 13.66 3.96 11.97
CA ALA A 185 14.60 2.86 11.94
C ALA A 185 14.49 2.04 10.64
N ALA A 186 13.28 1.79 10.13
CA ALA A 186 13.08 1.11 8.86
C ALA A 186 13.82 1.83 7.71
N VAL A 187 13.62 3.15 7.58
CA VAL A 187 14.28 3.97 6.56
C VAL A 187 15.81 4.01 6.74
N LEU A 188 16.28 4.01 7.99
CA LEU A 188 17.72 4.01 8.31
C LEU A 188 18.41 2.72 7.87
N PHE A 189 17.77 1.57 8.10
CA PHE A 189 18.32 0.24 7.77
C PHE A 189 18.03 -0.20 6.34
N SER A 190 17.17 0.50 5.60
CA SER A 190 16.90 0.20 4.20
C SER A 190 18.03 0.68 3.31
N ALA A 191 18.48 -0.19 2.39
CA ALA A 191 19.43 0.18 1.36
C ALA A 191 18.84 1.23 0.40
N PRO A 192 19.66 2.13 -0.18
CA PRO A 192 19.17 3.11 -1.15
C PRO A 192 18.43 2.49 -2.35
N GLU A 193 18.86 1.32 -2.78
CA GLU A 193 18.35 0.58 -3.93
C GLU A 193 17.26 -0.44 -3.57
N ASP A 194 16.83 -0.49 -2.29
CA ASP A 194 15.77 -1.39 -1.83
C ASP A 194 14.46 -1.06 -2.57
N PRO A 195 13.86 -2.01 -3.31
CA PRO A 195 12.60 -1.79 -4.02
C PRO A 195 11.44 -1.39 -3.11
N ASP A 196 11.48 -1.75 -1.82
CA ASP A 196 10.46 -1.40 -0.83
C ASP A 196 10.68 -0.02 -0.18
N ARG A 197 11.84 0.60 -0.44
CA ARG A 197 12.20 1.89 0.16
C ARG A 197 11.19 3.01 -0.10
N PRO A 198 10.58 3.16 -1.30
CA PRO A 198 9.54 4.16 -1.51
C PRO A 198 8.35 3.99 -0.56
N GLY A 199 7.88 2.76 -0.37
CA GLY A 199 6.81 2.44 0.57
C GLY A 199 7.18 2.75 2.03
N GLN A 200 8.41 2.44 2.43
CA GLN A 200 8.92 2.73 3.79
C GLN A 200 8.97 4.25 4.05
N LEU A 201 9.45 5.03 3.07
CA LEU A 201 9.47 6.49 3.13
C LEU A 201 8.05 7.08 3.20
N SER A 202 7.12 6.55 2.39
CA SER A 202 5.72 6.99 2.39
C SER A 202 5.02 6.68 3.73
N ASN A 203 5.22 5.50 4.30
CA ASN A 203 4.66 5.13 5.61
C ASN A 203 5.17 6.05 6.74
N LEU A 204 6.45 6.43 6.70
CA LEU A 204 7.01 7.39 7.65
C LEU A 204 6.37 8.78 7.45
N GLY A 205 6.24 9.25 6.22
CA GLY A 205 5.58 10.51 5.90
C GLY A 205 4.15 10.58 6.41
N LEU A 206 3.34 9.52 6.19
CA LEU A 206 1.98 9.42 6.71
C LEU A 206 1.91 9.47 8.24
N SER A 207 2.84 8.78 8.92
CA SER A 207 2.86 8.77 10.39
C SER A 207 3.31 10.11 10.97
N LEU A 208 4.20 10.83 10.28
CA LEU A 208 4.60 12.19 10.66
C LEU A 208 3.47 13.20 10.43
N LEU A 209 2.70 13.06 9.34
CA LEU A 209 1.51 13.89 9.09
C LEU A 209 0.47 13.67 10.20
N ALA A 210 0.16 12.42 10.55
CA ALA A 210 -0.75 12.12 11.63
C ALA A 210 -0.24 12.64 12.99
N LEU A 211 1.07 12.61 13.25
CA LEU A 211 1.65 13.17 14.46
C LEU A 211 1.58 14.71 14.46
N PHE A 212 1.68 15.35 13.31
CA PHE A 212 1.42 16.76 13.17
C PHE A 212 -0.03 17.09 13.53
N ASP A 213 -1.02 16.33 13.03
CA ASP A 213 -2.45 16.53 13.35
C ASP A 213 -2.72 16.46 14.85
N GLN A 214 -1.94 15.65 15.60
CA GLN A 214 -2.05 15.54 17.05
C GLN A 214 -1.32 16.65 17.82
N THR A 215 -0.20 17.16 17.30
CA THR A 215 0.70 18.04 18.06
C THR A 215 0.74 19.48 17.57
N GLY A 216 0.28 19.72 16.32
CA GLY A 216 0.34 21.02 15.66
C GLY A 216 1.76 21.51 15.36
N GLN A 217 2.79 20.64 15.40
CA GLN A 217 4.20 21.04 15.20
C GLN A 217 4.55 21.17 13.72
N PRO A 218 4.77 22.39 13.15
CA PRO A 218 4.98 22.56 11.72
C PRO A 218 6.26 21.90 11.17
N ALA A 219 7.21 21.58 12.04
CA ALA A 219 8.42 20.87 11.65
C ALA A 219 8.11 19.45 11.13
N LEU A 220 7.09 18.79 11.70
CA LEU A 220 6.66 17.45 11.30
C LEU A 220 6.07 17.45 9.88
N LEU A 221 5.31 18.49 9.51
CA LEU A 221 4.79 18.63 8.13
C LEU A 221 5.92 18.78 7.10
N ARG A 222 6.91 19.62 7.40
CA ARG A 222 8.05 19.78 6.50
C ARG A 222 8.84 18.48 6.36
N GLU A 223 9.01 17.76 7.44
CA GLU A 223 9.67 16.45 7.44
C GLU A 223 8.85 15.42 6.66
N ALA A 224 7.54 15.33 6.88
CA ALA A 224 6.64 14.47 6.12
C ALA A 224 6.72 14.73 4.62
N ALA A 225 6.65 16.00 4.20
CA ALA A 225 6.78 16.39 2.80
C ALA A 225 8.14 15.98 2.20
N GLN A 226 9.24 16.08 2.96
CA GLN A 226 10.55 15.62 2.50
C GLN A 226 10.58 14.10 2.28
N PHE A 227 9.98 13.31 3.17
CA PHE A 227 9.92 11.86 3.01
C PHE A 227 9.02 11.45 1.85
N HIS A 228 7.88 12.10 1.65
CA HIS A 228 7.01 11.82 0.51
C HIS A 228 7.67 12.23 -0.82
N ARG A 229 8.39 13.36 -0.89
CA ARG A 229 9.19 13.71 -2.09
C ARG A 229 10.24 12.65 -2.40
N LYS A 230 10.94 12.13 -1.37
CA LYS A 230 11.90 11.03 -1.54
C LYS A 230 11.21 9.75 -2.01
N ALA A 231 10.03 9.41 -1.45
CA ALA A 231 9.26 8.25 -1.88
C ALA A 231 8.92 8.33 -3.38
N VAL A 232 8.42 9.48 -3.84
CA VAL A 232 8.13 9.72 -5.27
C VAL A 232 9.39 9.66 -6.12
N ALA A 233 10.49 10.28 -5.68
CA ALA A 233 11.75 10.33 -6.43
C ALA A 233 12.39 8.94 -6.58
N THR A 234 12.21 8.05 -5.61
CA THR A 234 12.76 6.69 -5.64
C THR A 234 11.80 5.65 -6.22
N SER A 235 10.51 6.00 -6.43
CA SER A 235 9.54 5.12 -7.08
C SER A 235 9.77 5.07 -8.60
N PRO A 236 9.99 3.89 -9.20
CA PRO A 236 9.97 3.73 -10.65
C PRO A 236 8.65 4.21 -11.27
N HIS A 237 8.70 4.69 -12.51
CA HIS A 237 7.51 5.25 -13.18
C HIS A 237 6.41 4.21 -13.44
N ASP A 238 6.77 2.95 -13.57
CA ASP A 238 5.88 1.82 -13.82
C ASP A 238 5.45 1.08 -12.56
N GLN A 239 5.89 1.54 -11.37
CA GLN A 239 5.52 0.92 -10.11
C GLN A 239 4.05 1.21 -9.76
N PRO A 240 3.24 0.19 -9.42
CA PRO A 240 1.81 0.35 -9.11
C PRO A 240 1.53 1.38 -8.02
N ASP A 241 2.37 1.41 -6.97
CA ASP A 241 2.18 2.27 -5.79
C ASP A 241 2.60 3.74 -6.02
N ARG A 242 3.19 4.07 -7.17
CA ARG A 242 3.65 5.43 -7.45
C ARG A 242 2.52 6.46 -7.35
N ALA A 243 1.34 6.13 -7.85
CA ALA A 243 0.17 7.02 -7.76
C ALA A 243 -0.23 7.31 -6.31
N ALA A 244 -0.16 6.29 -5.43
CA ALA A 244 -0.41 6.47 -4.01
C ALA A 244 0.65 7.37 -3.34
N HIS A 245 1.95 7.19 -3.68
CA HIS A 245 3.02 8.05 -3.16
C HIS A 245 2.84 9.51 -3.60
N LEU A 246 2.43 9.76 -4.85
CA LEU A 246 2.11 11.09 -5.38
C LEU A 246 0.90 11.69 -4.67
N SER A 247 -0.16 10.92 -4.45
CA SER A 247 -1.33 11.38 -3.70
C SER A 247 -0.99 11.74 -2.25
N ASN A 248 -0.19 10.92 -1.56
CA ASN A 248 0.28 11.19 -0.19
C ASN A 248 1.14 12.46 -0.12
N LEU A 249 2.00 12.68 -1.14
CA LEU A 249 2.75 13.93 -1.28
C LEU A 249 1.80 15.12 -1.41
N GLY A 250 0.81 15.04 -2.31
CA GLY A 250 -0.18 16.09 -2.54
C GLY A 250 -0.95 16.47 -1.27
N ILE A 251 -1.43 15.48 -0.51
CA ILE A 251 -2.14 15.68 0.77
C ILE A 251 -1.24 16.41 1.77
N THR A 252 0.01 15.97 1.91
CA THR A 252 0.95 16.60 2.86
C THR A 252 1.32 18.01 2.45
N LEU A 253 1.48 18.26 1.15
CA LEU A 253 1.77 19.61 0.64
C LEU A 253 0.56 20.53 0.80
N GLN A 254 -0.66 20.04 0.63
CA GLN A 254 -1.87 20.82 0.90
C GLN A 254 -1.94 21.24 2.37
N ALA A 255 -1.70 20.32 3.30
CA ALA A 255 -1.62 20.65 4.72
C ALA A 255 -0.48 21.66 5.02
N LEU A 256 0.66 21.54 4.34
CA LEU A 256 1.77 22.47 4.47
C LEU A 256 1.41 23.86 3.92
N PHE A 257 0.68 23.92 2.80
CA PHE A 257 0.16 25.18 2.24
C PHE A 257 -0.79 25.88 3.21
N GLU A 258 -1.71 25.16 3.84
CA GLU A 258 -2.64 25.72 4.84
C GLU A 258 -1.91 26.40 5.99
N HIS A 259 -0.70 25.95 6.33
CA HIS A 259 0.15 26.52 7.37
C HIS A 259 1.08 27.65 6.92
N THR A 260 1.53 27.58 5.65
CA THR A 260 2.56 28.52 5.15
C THR A 260 1.99 29.58 4.23
N SER A 261 0.83 29.32 3.62
CA SER A 261 0.25 30.11 2.53
C SER A 261 1.20 30.32 1.35
N ASP A 262 2.14 29.40 1.14
CA ASP A 262 3.14 29.46 0.07
C ASP A 262 2.55 28.90 -1.23
N ASP A 263 2.35 29.75 -2.21
CA ASP A 263 1.77 29.40 -3.50
C ASP A 263 2.63 28.40 -4.29
N ALA A 264 3.95 28.35 -4.05
CA ALA A 264 4.81 27.33 -4.67
C ALA A 264 4.50 25.94 -4.12
N VAL A 265 4.19 25.82 -2.82
CA VAL A 265 3.76 24.55 -2.19
C VAL A 265 2.41 24.10 -2.76
N LEU A 266 1.47 25.03 -2.95
CA LEU A 266 0.17 24.72 -3.56
C LEU A 266 0.30 24.24 -5.00
N ALA A 267 1.19 24.88 -5.78
CA ALA A 267 1.47 24.47 -7.15
C ALA A 267 2.08 23.06 -7.21
N GLU A 268 3.00 22.75 -6.29
CA GLU A 268 3.59 21.40 -6.17
C GLU A 268 2.55 20.35 -5.77
N ALA A 269 1.63 20.68 -4.84
CA ALA A 269 0.53 19.80 -4.46
C ALA A 269 -0.37 19.47 -5.67
N THR A 270 -0.72 20.51 -6.44
CA THR A 270 -1.52 20.34 -7.66
C THR A 270 -0.83 19.45 -8.70
N ALA A 271 0.46 19.65 -8.92
CA ALA A 271 1.25 18.82 -9.82
C ALA A 271 1.29 17.34 -9.35
N ALA A 272 1.50 17.12 -8.05
CA ALA A 272 1.52 15.78 -7.48
C ALA A 272 0.18 15.03 -7.67
N PHE A 273 -0.95 15.70 -7.45
CA PHE A 273 -2.26 15.08 -7.69
C PHE A 273 -2.55 14.83 -9.18
N ARG A 274 -2.14 15.75 -10.08
CA ARG A 274 -2.26 15.50 -11.54
C ARG A 274 -1.45 14.29 -11.97
N ASP A 275 -0.23 14.16 -11.47
CA ASP A 275 0.64 13.02 -11.77
C ASP A 275 0.05 11.72 -11.18
N ALA A 276 -0.56 11.75 -9.99
CA ALA A 276 -1.26 10.59 -9.41
C ALA A 276 -2.39 10.11 -10.33
N VAL A 277 -3.23 11.03 -10.81
CA VAL A 277 -4.29 10.71 -11.77
C VAL A 277 -3.73 10.17 -13.09
N ALA A 278 -2.66 10.78 -13.61
CA ALA A 278 -2.02 10.38 -14.87
C ALA A 278 -1.39 8.99 -14.80
N CYS A 279 -0.80 8.62 -13.66
CA CYS A 279 -0.22 7.28 -13.42
C CYS A 279 -1.29 6.19 -13.21
N THR A 280 -2.57 6.55 -13.11
CA THR A 280 -3.64 5.62 -12.73
C THR A 280 -4.53 5.33 -13.93
N ALA A 281 -4.68 4.07 -14.32
CA ALA A 281 -5.53 3.66 -15.43
C ALA A 281 -7.02 4.00 -15.18
N ALA A 282 -7.77 4.26 -16.27
CA ALA A 282 -9.21 4.36 -16.18
C ALA A 282 -9.79 3.07 -15.58
N GLY A 283 -10.65 3.23 -14.56
CA GLY A 283 -11.22 2.08 -13.87
C GLY A 283 -10.40 1.52 -12.70
N HIS A 284 -9.27 2.12 -12.36
CA HIS A 284 -8.55 1.79 -11.12
C HIS A 284 -9.39 2.23 -9.91
N PRO A 285 -9.54 1.42 -8.83
CA PRO A 285 -10.43 1.74 -7.69
C PRO A 285 -10.04 3.04 -6.98
N ASP A 286 -8.76 3.37 -6.90
CA ASP A 286 -8.28 4.56 -6.21
C ASP A 286 -8.32 5.83 -7.08
N ARG A 287 -8.55 5.69 -8.40
CA ARG A 287 -8.54 6.82 -9.33
C ARG A 287 -9.54 7.90 -8.96
N ALA A 288 -10.72 7.51 -8.49
CA ALA A 288 -11.73 8.48 -8.08
C ALA A 288 -11.30 9.29 -6.84
N THR A 289 -10.58 8.66 -5.90
CA THR A 289 -9.99 9.38 -4.77
C THR A 289 -8.96 10.40 -5.22
N TYR A 290 -8.10 10.04 -6.18
CA TYR A 290 -7.10 10.96 -6.72
C TYR A 290 -7.76 12.13 -7.50
N LEU A 291 -8.82 11.86 -8.23
CA LEU A 291 -9.61 12.89 -8.93
C LEU A 291 -10.27 13.86 -7.96
N VAL A 292 -10.86 13.38 -6.86
CA VAL A 292 -11.44 14.24 -5.81
C VAL A 292 -10.37 15.12 -5.17
N ASN A 293 -9.21 14.56 -4.84
CA ASN A 293 -8.10 15.33 -4.27
C ASN A 293 -7.60 16.40 -5.24
N LEU A 294 -7.48 16.05 -6.54
CA LEU A 294 -7.13 17.02 -7.58
C LEU A 294 -8.19 18.12 -7.70
N GLY A 295 -9.48 17.77 -7.73
CA GLY A 295 -10.57 18.74 -7.80
C GLY A 295 -10.53 19.74 -6.64
N ASN A 296 -10.34 19.24 -5.42
CA ASN A 296 -10.27 20.07 -4.21
C ASN A 296 -9.08 21.05 -4.26
N VAL A 297 -7.87 20.60 -4.62
CA VAL A 297 -6.71 21.49 -4.68
C VAL A 297 -6.82 22.54 -5.80
N LEU A 298 -7.44 22.17 -6.93
CA LEU A 298 -7.71 23.11 -8.04
C LEU A 298 -8.69 24.20 -7.61
N GLN A 299 -9.69 23.87 -6.81
CA GLN A 299 -10.60 24.85 -6.23
C GLN A 299 -9.87 25.80 -5.27
N VAL A 300 -9.05 25.27 -4.37
CA VAL A 300 -8.21 26.10 -3.49
C VAL A 300 -7.32 27.05 -4.30
N GLN A 301 -6.71 26.56 -5.38
CA GLN A 301 -5.87 27.36 -6.26
C GLN A 301 -6.69 28.44 -6.99
N HIS A 302 -7.90 28.13 -7.44
CA HIS A 302 -8.83 29.09 -8.05
C HIS A 302 -9.19 30.20 -7.07
N ASP A 303 -9.59 29.85 -5.84
CA ASP A 303 -10.01 30.81 -4.82
C ASP A 303 -8.89 31.75 -4.41
N ARG A 304 -7.64 31.25 -4.42
CA ARG A 304 -6.43 32.08 -4.19
C ARG A 304 -6.22 33.13 -5.28
N VAL A 305 -6.43 32.75 -6.54
CA VAL A 305 -6.30 33.68 -7.69
C VAL A 305 -7.48 34.65 -7.78
N ALA A 306 -8.65 34.27 -7.24
CA ALA A 306 -9.86 35.12 -7.24
C ALA A 306 -9.80 36.29 -6.23
N TRP A 307 -8.75 36.44 -5.42
CA TRP A 307 -8.54 37.57 -4.51
C TRP A 307 -8.55 38.92 -5.27
N PRO A 308 -9.00 40.05 -4.68
CA PRO A 308 -9.26 41.28 -5.41
C PRO A 308 -8.08 41.75 -6.28
N GLY A 309 -8.29 41.77 -7.59
CA GLY A 309 -7.35 42.28 -8.60
C GLY A 309 -6.77 41.26 -9.57
N GLN A 310 -7.02 39.97 -9.40
CA GLN A 310 -6.65 38.94 -10.38
C GLN A 310 -7.90 38.34 -11.05
N VAL A 311 -7.81 38.01 -12.33
CA VAL A 311 -8.91 37.37 -13.07
C VAL A 311 -8.94 35.88 -12.69
N PRO A 312 -10.05 35.37 -12.13
CA PRO A 312 -10.19 33.94 -11.86
C PRO A 312 -9.89 33.11 -13.12
N SER A 313 -9.21 31.98 -12.98
CA SER A 313 -8.89 31.11 -14.10
C SER A 313 -10.06 30.16 -14.40
N PRO A 314 -10.88 30.39 -15.46
CA PRO A 314 -11.96 29.47 -15.82
C PRO A 314 -11.45 28.06 -16.12
N ALA A 315 -10.19 27.94 -16.54
CA ALA A 315 -9.57 26.66 -16.83
C ALA A 315 -9.42 25.78 -15.58
N LEU A 316 -9.07 26.36 -14.42
CA LEU A 316 -8.96 25.59 -13.17
C LEU A 316 -10.31 25.04 -12.72
N LEU A 317 -11.38 25.85 -12.80
CA LEU A 317 -12.73 25.39 -12.48
C LEU A 317 -13.22 24.33 -13.46
N ALA A 318 -12.93 24.48 -14.75
CA ALA A 318 -13.32 23.48 -15.74
C ALA A 318 -12.60 22.15 -15.50
N GLU A 319 -11.31 22.18 -15.15
CA GLU A 319 -10.55 21.00 -14.79
C GLU A 319 -11.08 20.36 -13.49
N ALA A 320 -11.37 21.16 -12.45
CA ALA A 320 -11.95 20.68 -11.20
C ALA A 320 -13.32 20.01 -11.44
N ALA A 321 -14.20 20.65 -12.22
CA ALA A 321 -15.51 20.09 -12.58
C ALA A 321 -15.40 18.78 -13.38
N ALA A 322 -14.43 18.67 -14.29
CA ALA A 322 -14.17 17.45 -15.03
C ALA A 322 -13.71 16.31 -14.09
N CYS A 323 -12.81 16.60 -13.15
CA CYS A 323 -12.37 15.63 -12.15
C CYS A 323 -13.55 15.12 -11.29
N CYS A 324 -14.40 16.02 -10.79
CA CYS A 324 -15.58 15.67 -10.00
C CYS A 324 -16.58 14.83 -10.81
N THR A 325 -16.80 15.19 -12.08
CA THR A 325 -17.71 14.45 -12.97
C THR A 325 -17.20 13.03 -13.24
N GLU A 326 -15.91 12.86 -13.52
CA GLU A 326 -15.30 11.54 -13.74
C GLU A 326 -15.37 10.71 -12.45
N ALA A 327 -15.04 11.29 -11.28
CA ALA A 327 -15.11 10.61 -10.00
C ALA A 327 -16.53 10.15 -9.65
N ALA A 328 -17.54 11.00 -9.88
CA ALA A 328 -18.95 10.70 -9.62
C ALA A 328 -19.51 9.58 -10.52
N GLY A 329 -18.98 9.44 -11.73
CA GLY A 329 -19.36 8.39 -12.68
C GLY A 329 -18.88 7.00 -12.30
N ASP A 330 -17.92 6.86 -11.39
CA ASP A 330 -17.41 5.55 -10.96
C ASP A 330 -18.29 4.94 -9.85
N THR A 331 -19.14 3.98 -10.23
CA THR A 331 -20.08 3.30 -9.32
C THR A 331 -19.40 2.43 -8.25
N ARG A 332 -18.10 2.16 -8.37
CA ARG A 332 -17.30 1.38 -7.39
C ARG A 332 -16.82 2.23 -6.23
N VAL A 333 -16.91 3.54 -6.33
CA VAL A 333 -16.44 4.48 -5.31
C VAL A 333 -17.41 4.49 -4.12
N PRO A 334 -16.91 4.53 -2.87
CA PRO A 334 -17.75 4.70 -1.70
C PRO A 334 -18.70 5.90 -1.83
N ALA A 335 -19.91 5.75 -1.30
CA ALA A 335 -20.95 6.77 -1.43
C ALA A 335 -20.49 8.16 -0.94
N LEU A 336 -19.65 8.22 0.12
CA LEU A 336 -19.08 9.47 0.65
C LEU A 336 -18.20 10.20 -0.38
N THR A 337 -17.29 9.48 -1.06
CA THR A 337 -16.41 10.09 -2.06
C THR A 337 -17.24 10.66 -3.24
N ARG A 338 -18.32 9.96 -3.64
CA ARG A 338 -19.24 10.46 -4.67
C ARG A 338 -19.99 11.72 -4.24
N VAL A 339 -20.37 11.82 -2.96
CA VAL A 339 -21.05 13.03 -2.42
C VAL A 339 -20.12 14.24 -2.51
N TYR A 340 -18.84 14.10 -2.15
CA TYR A 340 -17.87 15.20 -2.27
C TYR A 340 -17.59 15.59 -3.73
N ALA A 341 -17.72 14.68 -4.68
CA ALA A 341 -17.58 14.99 -6.10
C ALA A 341 -18.78 15.76 -6.68
N HIS A 342 -19.93 15.80 -6.00
CA HIS A 342 -21.14 16.53 -6.42
C HIS A 342 -21.31 17.89 -5.74
N GLN A 343 -20.49 18.24 -4.74
CA GLN A 343 -20.49 19.57 -4.08
C GLN A 343 -19.56 20.54 -4.80
#